data_0e8d6de565f942c314a9d9f777b0cc24
#
_entry.id   0e8d6de565f942c314a9d9f777b0cc24
#
_cell.length_a   1.000
_cell.length_b   1.000
_cell.length_c   1.000
_cell.angle_alpha   90.00
_cell.angle_beta   90.00
_cell.angle_gamma   90.00
#
_symmetry.space_group_name_H-M   'P 1'
#
loop_
_entity.id
_entity.type
_entity.pdbx_description
1 polymer ?
#
loop_
_entity_poly.entity_id
_entity_poly.type
_entity_poly.pdbx_seq_one_letter_code
_entity_poly.pdbx_strand_id
1 'polypeptide(L)'
;MKSAVLSLITLCVVSVSLAETARNLAIDPKPRMGPWIKRHESFNEVSKQGEAQLVFLGDSITQGWEGNGKEAWAKTWAPLKAANFGIGGDRTEHVIWRLQNGNFDGLKPRLVVLMIGTNNTGHQGRPAAEHDGAVYISSAEQTAEGVKTILGILAKKLPDTKVLLLGIFPRGATKDDAMRQQNVATNNIISGFADGQRVHYMDIGNTFLQPDGTLPKEIMPDLLHLNAKGYEMWTNAIEGKVKELMK
;
A
#
# COMPACT_ATOMS: atom_id res chain seq x y z
N MET A 1 -25.13 -10.65 78.12
CA MET A 1 -24.55 -9.69 77.21
C MET A 1 -23.97 -10.47 76.02
N LYS A 2 -24.66 -10.47 74.90
CA LYS A 2 -24.20 -11.16 73.67
C LYS A 2 -23.72 -10.08 72.67
N SER A 3 -22.41 -10.05 72.42
CA SER A 3 -21.81 -9.15 71.37
C SER A 3 -21.97 -9.78 70.01
N ALA A 4 -22.65 -9.08 69.12
CA ALA A 4 -22.72 -9.42 67.69
C ALA A 4 -21.53 -8.78 66.95
N VAL A 5 -20.71 -9.61 66.32
CA VAL A 5 -19.61 -9.18 65.45
C VAL A 5 -20.20 -9.05 64.03
N LEU A 6 -20.25 -7.81 63.54
CA LEU A 6 -20.67 -7.49 62.15
C LEU A 6 -19.46 -7.59 61.23
N SER A 7 -19.41 -8.63 60.42
CA SER A 7 -18.38 -8.78 59.40
C SER A 7 -18.74 -7.96 58.15
N LEU A 8 -17.96 -6.92 57.85
CA LEU A 8 -18.07 -6.11 56.62
C LEU A 8 -17.36 -6.84 55.50
N ILE A 9 -18.09 -7.37 54.53
CA ILE A 9 -17.52 -7.93 53.31
C ILE A 9 -17.37 -6.78 52.30
N THR A 10 -16.13 -6.35 52.09
CA THR A 10 -15.80 -5.35 51.05
C THR A 10 -15.76 -6.06 49.72
N LEU A 11 -16.76 -5.80 48.88
CA LEU A 11 -16.82 -6.31 47.50
C LEU A 11 -15.89 -5.44 46.63
N CYS A 12 -14.70 -5.94 46.28
CA CYS A 12 -13.83 -5.32 45.29
C CYS A 12 -14.43 -5.56 43.88
N VAL A 13 -15.07 -4.54 43.30
CA VAL A 13 -15.47 -4.54 41.90
C VAL A 13 -14.21 -4.26 41.07
N VAL A 14 -13.64 -5.30 40.48
CA VAL A 14 -12.58 -5.16 39.44
C VAL A 14 -13.27 -4.72 38.17
N SER A 15 -13.24 -3.42 37.89
CA SER A 15 -13.63 -2.90 36.58
C SER A 15 -12.56 -3.32 35.53
N VAL A 16 -12.85 -4.37 34.78
CA VAL A 16 -12.11 -4.70 33.56
C VAL A 16 -12.50 -3.66 32.53
N SER A 17 -11.66 -2.64 32.37
CA SER A 17 -11.73 -1.74 31.23
C SER A 17 -11.41 -2.58 29.97
N LEU A 18 -12.42 -2.93 29.21
CA LEU A 18 -12.23 -3.36 27.83
C LEU A 18 -11.65 -2.16 27.09
N ALA A 19 -10.34 -2.14 26.89
CA ALA A 19 -9.74 -1.22 25.94
C ALA A 19 -10.43 -1.45 24.60
N GLU A 20 -11.25 -0.50 24.18
CA GLU A 20 -11.85 -0.49 22.85
C GLU A 20 -10.67 -0.56 21.85
N THR A 21 -10.54 -1.69 21.15
CA THR A 21 -9.46 -1.86 20.18
C THR A 21 -9.65 -0.76 19.14
N ALA A 22 -8.73 0.18 19.11
CA ALA A 22 -8.78 1.32 18.19
C ALA A 22 -9.04 0.80 16.76
N ARG A 23 -10.10 1.33 16.12
CA ARG A 23 -10.53 0.94 14.77
C ARG A 23 -9.34 1.02 13.82
N ASN A 24 -9.05 -0.06 13.12
CA ASN A 24 -8.01 -0.08 12.10
C ASN A 24 -8.53 0.56 10.81
N LEU A 25 -8.22 1.84 10.59
CA LEU A 25 -8.66 2.59 9.41
C LEU A 25 -8.01 2.06 8.13
N ALA A 26 -6.84 1.41 8.21
CA ALA A 26 -6.14 0.87 7.03
C ALA A 26 -6.89 -0.28 6.32
N ILE A 27 -7.90 -0.85 6.96
CA ILE A 27 -8.76 -1.91 6.39
C ILE A 27 -10.24 -1.50 6.31
N ASP A 28 -10.58 -0.26 6.63
CA ASP A 28 -11.95 0.26 6.55
C ASP A 28 -12.19 0.93 5.19
N PRO A 29 -12.82 0.24 4.20
CA PRO A 29 -12.89 0.72 2.83
C PRO A 29 -13.64 2.04 2.73
N LYS A 30 -12.99 3.05 2.18
CA LYS A 30 -13.59 4.38 1.95
C LYS A 30 -13.19 4.94 0.59
N PRO A 31 -14.13 5.55 -0.15
CA PRO A 31 -13.81 6.33 -1.34
C PRO A 31 -13.32 7.72 -0.96
N ARG A 32 -12.58 8.33 -1.87
CA ARG A 32 -12.34 9.78 -1.86
C ARG A 32 -13.22 10.43 -2.92
N MET A 33 -13.41 11.73 -2.81
CA MET A 33 -14.31 12.48 -3.69
C MET A 33 -13.54 13.29 -4.76
N GLY A 34 -14.28 13.97 -5.61
CA GLY A 34 -13.74 14.88 -6.63
C GLY A 34 -12.94 14.17 -7.73
N PRO A 35 -11.73 14.67 -8.08
CA PRO A 35 -10.94 14.07 -9.17
C PRO A 35 -10.57 12.60 -8.95
N TRP A 36 -10.50 12.16 -7.69
CA TRP A 36 -10.17 10.80 -7.33
C TRP A 36 -11.20 9.79 -7.85
N ILE A 37 -12.50 10.09 -7.67
CA ILE A 37 -13.57 9.17 -8.12
C ILE A 37 -13.57 9.06 -9.65
N LYS A 38 -13.34 10.17 -10.37
CA LYS A 38 -13.24 10.15 -11.84
C LYS A 38 -12.09 9.28 -12.33
N ARG A 39 -10.95 9.34 -11.63
CA ARG A 39 -9.79 8.50 -11.96
C ARG A 39 -10.08 7.02 -11.66
N HIS A 40 -10.73 6.71 -10.53
CA HIS A 40 -11.20 5.37 -10.23
C HIS A 40 -12.14 4.82 -11.34
N GLU A 41 -13.11 5.63 -11.78
CA GLU A 41 -14.04 5.26 -12.86
C GLU A 41 -13.31 5.00 -14.19
N SER A 42 -12.27 5.78 -14.50
CA SER A 42 -11.46 5.51 -15.71
C SER A 42 -10.77 4.15 -15.66
N PHE A 43 -10.37 3.68 -14.49
CA PHE A 43 -9.81 2.33 -14.32
C PHE A 43 -10.88 1.24 -14.45
N ASN A 44 -12.13 1.53 -14.07
CA ASN A 44 -13.24 0.62 -14.32
C ASN A 44 -13.48 0.44 -15.83
N GLU A 45 -13.34 1.51 -16.62
CA GLU A 45 -13.43 1.38 -18.09
C GLU A 45 -12.27 0.54 -18.66
N VAL A 46 -11.03 0.77 -18.21
CA VAL A 46 -9.88 -0.09 -18.58
C VAL A 46 -10.12 -1.54 -18.15
N SER A 47 -10.73 -1.74 -16.97
CA SER A 47 -11.05 -3.08 -16.48
C SER A 47 -12.06 -3.80 -17.37
N LYS A 48 -13.11 -3.12 -17.80
CA LYS A 48 -14.13 -3.67 -18.71
C LYS A 48 -13.59 -4.04 -20.09
N GLN A 49 -12.57 -3.31 -20.59
CA GLN A 49 -11.91 -3.63 -21.86
C GLN A 49 -11.18 -4.99 -21.81
N GLY A 50 -10.72 -5.40 -20.64
CA GLY A 50 -10.12 -6.73 -20.44
C GLY A 50 -8.75 -6.96 -21.06
N GLU A 51 -8.08 -5.92 -21.61
CA GLU A 51 -6.89 -6.06 -22.45
C GLU A 51 -5.58 -6.08 -21.68
N ALA A 52 -5.52 -5.46 -20.48
CA ALA A 52 -4.28 -5.33 -19.72
C ALA A 52 -3.78 -6.70 -19.23
N GLN A 53 -2.51 -6.98 -19.54
CA GLN A 53 -1.81 -8.21 -19.13
C GLN A 53 -0.92 -8.00 -17.91
N LEU A 54 -0.54 -6.75 -17.64
CA LEU A 54 0.27 -6.31 -16.51
C LEU A 54 -0.41 -5.09 -15.89
N VAL A 55 -0.60 -5.08 -14.57
CA VAL A 55 -1.19 -3.92 -13.90
C VAL A 55 -0.28 -3.46 -12.78
N PHE A 56 0.05 -2.17 -12.77
CA PHE A 56 0.70 -1.51 -11.65
C PHE A 56 -0.36 -0.90 -10.75
N LEU A 57 -0.49 -1.38 -9.52
CA LEU A 57 -1.48 -0.95 -8.53
C LEU A 57 -0.79 -0.24 -7.37
N GLY A 58 -1.21 0.98 -7.05
CA GLY A 58 -0.61 1.75 -5.97
C GLY A 58 -1.13 3.18 -5.84
N ASP A 59 -0.25 4.03 -5.33
CA ASP A 59 -0.50 5.44 -5.00
C ASP A 59 0.13 6.43 -6.00
N SER A 60 0.56 7.63 -5.50
CA SER A 60 1.20 8.66 -6.33
C SER A 60 2.49 8.20 -6.98
N ILE A 61 3.25 7.33 -6.33
CA ILE A 61 4.52 6.83 -6.88
C ILE A 61 4.21 5.91 -8.07
N THR A 62 3.15 5.11 -8.01
CA THR A 62 2.66 4.34 -9.15
C THR A 62 2.03 5.26 -10.21
N GLN A 63 1.23 6.25 -9.82
CA GLN A 63 0.67 7.23 -10.77
C GLN A 63 1.75 7.96 -11.56
N GLY A 64 2.89 8.23 -10.97
CA GLY A 64 4.00 8.97 -11.57
C GLY A 64 4.63 8.31 -12.81
N TRP A 65 4.29 7.04 -13.11
CA TRP A 65 4.60 6.44 -14.41
C TRP A 65 3.97 7.20 -15.59
N GLU A 66 2.89 7.98 -15.38
CA GLU A 66 2.28 8.85 -16.40
C GLU A 66 2.99 10.19 -16.55
N GLY A 67 3.80 10.57 -15.56
CA GLY A 67 4.58 11.80 -15.51
C GLY A 67 6.08 11.55 -15.73
N ASN A 68 6.83 11.58 -14.64
CA ASN A 68 8.28 11.40 -14.65
C ASN A 68 8.72 10.03 -15.18
N GLY A 69 7.90 9.01 -15.05
CA GLY A 69 8.17 7.65 -15.51
C GLY A 69 7.77 7.37 -16.97
N LYS A 70 7.15 8.33 -17.67
CA LYS A 70 6.48 8.11 -18.98
C LYS A 70 7.38 7.50 -20.06
N GLU A 71 8.65 7.88 -20.10
CA GLU A 71 9.59 7.38 -21.11
C GLU A 71 9.98 5.92 -20.84
N ALA A 72 10.31 5.61 -19.57
CA ALA A 72 10.60 4.24 -19.16
C ALA A 72 9.36 3.34 -19.32
N TRP A 73 8.16 3.87 -19.03
CA TRP A 73 6.90 3.17 -19.25
C TRP A 73 6.68 2.83 -20.72
N ALA A 74 6.78 3.81 -21.61
CA ALA A 74 6.58 3.62 -23.04
C ALA A 74 7.56 2.58 -23.64
N LYS A 75 8.81 2.60 -23.17
CA LYS A 75 9.86 1.69 -23.63
C LYS A 75 9.68 0.26 -23.11
N THR A 76 9.32 0.08 -21.85
CA THR A 76 9.43 -1.23 -21.16
C THR A 76 8.07 -1.86 -20.86
N TRP A 77 7.11 -1.10 -20.34
CA TRP A 77 5.87 -1.65 -19.81
C TRP A 77 4.71 -1.61 -20.80
N ALA A 78 4.60 -0.56 -21.61
CA ALA A 78 3.55 -0.45 -22.61
C ALA A 78 3.55 -1.61 -23.63
N PRO A 79 4.71 -2.11 -24.11
CA PRO A 79 4.74 -3.29 -24.98
C PRO A 79 4.20 -4.58 -24.34
N LEU A 80 4.17 -4.64 -22.99
CA LEU A 80 3.60 -5.75 -22.23
C LEU A 80 2.11 -5.59 -21.95
N LYS A 81 1.43 -4.66 -22.62
CA LYS A 81 0.03 -4.28 -22.37
C LYS A 81 -0.20 -3.92 -20.90
N ALA A 82 0.70 -3.10 -20.35
CA ALA A 82 0.61 -2.64 -18.98
C ALA A 82 -0.44 -1.55 -18.81
N ALA A 83 -1.17 -1.58 -17.67
CA ALA A 83 -2.06 -0.53 -17.23
C ALA A 83 -1.61 0.04 -15.88
N ASN A 84 -1.73 1.36 -15.72
CA ASN A 84 -1.36 2.08 -14.52
C ASN A 84 -2.61 2.36 -13.67
N PHE A 85 -2.72 1.71 -12.52
CA PHE A 85 -3.81 1.88 -11.56
C PHE A 85 -3.34 2.61 -10.29
N GLY A 86 -2.44 3.57 -10.44
CA GLY A 86 -1.98 4.45 -9.37
C GLY A 86 -2.90 5.65 -9.18
N ILE A 87 -3.24 6.00 -7.92
CA ILE A 87 -3.92 7.26 -7.57
C ILE A 87 -3.18 7.95 -6.44
N GLY A 88 -2.79 9.20 -6.66
CA GLY A 88 -2.06 10.00 -5.69
C GLY A 88 -2.77 10.09 -4.33
N GLY A 89 -2.01 9.90 -3.26
CA GLY A 89 -2.51 9.95 -1.89
C GLY A 89 -3.28 8.72 -1.43
N ASP A 90 -3.41 7.66 -2.26
CA ASP A 90 -4.07 6.43 -1.83
C ASP A 90 -3.33 5.77 -0.67
N ARG A 91 -4.13 5.34 0.29
CA ARG A 91 -3.78 4.44 1.38
C ARG A 91 -4.37 3.07 1.09
N THR A 92 -4.10 2.10 1.94
CA THR A 92 -4.55 0.72 1.75
C THR A 92 -6.08 0.60 1.68
N GLU A 93 -6.83 1.31 2.52
CA GLU A 93 -8.29 1.32 2.55
C GLU A 93 -8.91 1.88 1.26
N HIS A 94 -8.27 2.84 0.61
CA HIS A 94 -8.73 3.35 -0.69
C HIS A 94 -8.56 2.30 -1.78
N VAL A 95 -7.43 1.58 -1.80
CA VAL A 95 -7.20 0.48 -2.74
C VAL A 95 -8.20 -0.65 -2.48
N ILE A 96 -8.48 -1.00 -1.22
CA ILE A 96 -9.50 -1.98 -0.85
C ILE A 96 -10.86 -1.56 -1.43
N TRP A 97 -11.26 -0.31 -1.20
CA TRP A 97 -12.52 0.21 -1.74
C TRP A 97 -12.58 0.11 -3.26
N ARG A 98 -11.52 0.54 -3.97
CA ARG A 98 -11.45 0.49 -5.44
C ARG A 98 -11.63 -0.93 -5.97
N LEU A 99 -10.98 -1.90 -5.34
CA LEU A 99 -11.09 -3.31 -5.71
C LEU A 99 -12.49 -3.88 -5.48
N GLN A 100 -13.22 -3.37 -4.49
CA GLN A 100 -14.60 -3.75 -4.21
C GLN A 100 -15.62 -3.04 -5.11
N ASN A 101 -15.21 -1.97 -5.82
CA ASN A 101 -16.08 -1.10 -6.59
C ASN A 101 -15.69 -1.01 -8.08
N GLY A 102 -15.32 -2.13 -8.68
CA GLY A 102 -15.19 -2.26 -10.13
C GLY A 102 -13.77 -2.36 -10.67
N ASN A 103 -12.74 -1.91 -9.93
CA ASN A 103 -11.36 -2.12 -10.40
C ASN A 103 -11.08 -3.62 -10.54
N PHE A 104 -10.48 -3.98 -11.67
CA PHE A 104 -10.19 -5.34 -12.12
C PHE A 104 -11.42 -6.18 -12.54
N ASP A 105 -12.65 -5.65 -12.49
CA ASP A 105 -13.82 -6.39 -13.00
C ASP A 105 -13.72 -6.53 -14.53
N GLY A 106 -13.59 -7.77 -14.99
CA GLY A 106 -13.37 -8.07 -16.42
C GLY A 106 -11.90 -8.23 -16.82
N LEU A 107 -10.93 -7.81 -16.01
CA LEU A 107 -9.51 -8.06 -16.28
C LEU A 107 -9.10 -9.47 -15.87
N LYS A 108 -8.12 -10.00 -16.62
CA LYS A 108 -7.39 -11.26 -16.30
C LYS A 108 -5.90 -11.04 -16.57
N PRO A 109 -5.23 -10.15 -15.84
CA PRO A 109 -3.82 -9.88 -16.06
C PRO A 109 -2.98 -11.09 -15.62
N ARG A 110 -1.83 -11.30 -16.24
CA ARG A 110 -0.87 -12.31 -15.79
C ARG A 110 -0.19 -11.90 -14.50
N LEU A 111 0.02 -10.59 -14.32
CA LEU A 111 0.75 -10.05 -13.17
C LEU A 111 0.18 -8.73 -12.69
N VAL A 112 0.09 -8.58 -11.38
CA VAL A 112 -0.09 -7.29 -10.69
C VAL A 112 1.21 -6.94 -9.96
N VAL A 113 1.77 -5.76 -10.23
CA VAL A 113 2.83 -5.15 -9.42
C VAL A 113 2.16 -4.24 -8.41
N LEU A 114 2.24 -4.59 -7.13
CA LEU A 114 1.58 -3.88 -6.03
C LEU A 114 2.61 -3.15 -5.18
N MET A 115 2.46 -1.84 -5.01
CA MET A 115 3.18 -1.04 -4.02
C MET A 115 2.25 0.00 -3.39
N ILE A 116 2.02 -0.11 -2.09
CA ILE A 116 1.10 0.75 -1.33
C ILE A 116 1.51 0.79 0.14
N GLY A 117 1.23 1.90 0.84
CA GLY A 117 1.43 2.03 2.29
C GLY A 117 2.15 3.30 2.73
N THR A 118 2.91 3.97 1.84
CA THR A 118 3.63 5.19 2.23
C THR A 118 2.69 6.31 2.70
N ASN A 119 1.44 6.36 2.22
CA ASN A 119 0.46 7.35 2.65
C ASN A 119 -0.23 6.96 3.98
N ASN A 120 -0.33 5.67 4.32
CA ASN A 120 -0.74 5.26 5.65
C ASN A 120 0.21 5.85 6.70
N THR A 121 1.52 5.79 6.45
CA THR A 121 2.55 6.44 7.26
C THR A 121 2.47 7.97 7.18
N GLY A 122 2.34 8.54 5.98
CA GLY A 122 2.41 9.99 5.75
C GLY A 122 1.19 10.79 6.22
N HIS A 123 0.06 10.14 6.49
CA HIS A 123 -1.16 10.78 6.99
C HIS A 123 -1.35 10.66 8.51
N GLN A 124 -0.40 10.07 9.23
CA GLN A 124 -0.45 9.98 10.69
C GLN A 124 -0.76 11.32 11.35
N GLY A 125 -1.70 11.31 12.29
CA GLY A 125 -2.08 12.47 13.07
C GLY A 125 -2.91 13.52 12.32
N ARG A 126 -3.29 13.28 11.06
CA ARG A 126 -4.10 14.20 10.25
C ARG A 126 -5.57 13.78 10.25
N PRO A 127 -6.53 14.74 10.20
CA PRO A 127 -7.93 14.41 9.97
C PRO A 127 -8.11 13.69 8.63
N ALA A 128 -8.89 12.61 8.63
CA ALA A 128 -9.30 11.89 7.44
C ALA A 128 -10.77 12.19 7.16
N ALA A 129 -11.03 13.03 6.15
CA ALA A 129 -12.38 13.49 5.83
C ALA A 129 -13.32 12.31 5.45
N GLU A 130 -12.78 11.31 4.76
CA GLU A 130 -13.50 10.11 4.36
C GLU A 130 -13.84 9.16 5.54
N HIS A 131 -13.26 9.40 6.71
CA HIS A 131 -13.57 8.73 7.96
C HIS A 131 -14.22 9.68 8.98
N ASP A 132 -15.11 10.56 8.52
CA ASP A 132 -15.86 11.51 9.35
C ASP A 132 -14.96 12.46 10.15
N GLY A 133 -13.77 12.76 9.63
CA GLY A 133 -12.78 13.64 10.27
C GLY A 133 -11.99 12.96 11.41
N ALA A 134 -12.10 11.65 11.57
CA ALA A 134 -11.28 10.93 12.54
C ALA A 134 -9.79 11.17 12.29
N VAL A 135 -9.01 11.24 13.35
CA VAL A 135 -7.54 11.34 13.23
C VAL A 135 -7.00 10.03 12.69
N TYR A 136 -6.31 10.11 11.54
CA TYR A 136 -5.76 8.93 10.92
C TYR A 136 -4.56 8.40 11.71
N ILE A 137 -4.67 7.16 12.14
CA ILE A 137 -3.60 6.42 12.82
C ILE A 137 -3.50 5.05 12.15
N SER A 138 -2.29 4.67 11.77
CA SER A 138 -2.02 3.35 11.20
C SER A 138 -0.61 2.92 11.58
N SER A 139 -0.47 1.95 12.45
CA SER A 139 0.83 1.34 12.76
C SER A 139 1.38 0.56 11.57
N ALA A 140 2.61 0.06 11.68
CA ALA A 140 3.20 -0.81 10.67
C ALA A 140 2.37 -2.10 10.50
N GLU A 141 1.87 -2.68 11.59
CA GLU A 141 1.00 -3.86 11.61
C GLU A 141 -0.34 -3.59 10.94
N GLN A 142 -0.96 -2.44 11.25
CA GLN A 142 -2.23 -2.04 10.66
C GLN A 142 -2.10 -1.79 9.16
N THR A 143 -1.02 -1.13 8.73
CA THR A 143 -0.72 -0.93 7.31
C THR A 143 -0.50 -2.29 6.60
N ALA A 144 0.27 -3.18 7.23
CA ALA A 144 0.49 -4.53 6.71
C ALA A 144 -0.80 -5.34 6.61
N GLU A 145 -1.72 -5.21 7.57
CA GLU A 145 -3.05 -5.84 7.49
C GLU A 145 -3.86 -5.30 6.29
N GLY A 146 -3.75 -4.01 6.00
CA GLY A 146 -4.31 -3.41 4.79
C GLY A 146 -3.76 -4.05 3.51
N VAL A 147 -2.43 -4.22 3.43
CA VAL A 147 -1.77 -4.93 2.30
C VAL A 147 -2.26 -6.38 2.20
N LYS A 148 -2.34 -7.09 3.33
CA LYS A 148 -2.85 -8.47 3.38
C LYS A 148 -4.29 -8.57 2.88
N THR A 149 -5.13 -7.61 3.25
CA THR A 149 -6.52 -7.52 2.79
C THR A 149 -6.60 -7.32 1.28
N ILE A 150 -5.77 -6.43 0.71
CA ILE A 150 -5.66 -6.23 -0.74
C ILE A 150 -5.26 -7.53 -1.44
N LEU A 151 -4.24 -8.22 -0.97
CA LEU A 151 -3.80 -9.51 -1.51
C LEU A 151 -4.92 -10.56 -1.46
N GLY A 152 -5.69 -10.58 -0.37
CA GLY A 152 -6.86 -11.48 -0.22
C GLY A 152 -7.99 -11.18 -1.21
N ILE A 153 -8.26 -9.91 -1.51
CA ILE A 153 -9.24 -9.51 -2.52
C ILE A 153 -8.74 -9.87 -3.91
N LEU A 154 -7.48 -9.58 -4.24
CA LEU A 154 -6.87 -9.96 -5.51
C LEU A 154 -6.88 -11.49 -5.70
N ALA A 155 -6.67 -12.27 -4.63
CA ALA A 155 -6.75 -13.73 -4.70
C ALA A 155 -8.13 -14.23 -5.13
N LYS A 156 -9.18 -13.60 -4.61
CA LYS A 156 -10.56 -13.97 -4.92
C LYS A 156 -10.99 -13.51 -6.31
N LYS A 157 -10.61 -12.29 -6.70
CA LYS A 157 -11.00 -11.72 -8.01
C LYS A 157 -10.20 -12.32 -9.17
N LEU A 158 -8.95 -12.62 -8.95
CA LEU A 158 -7.94 -12.97 -9.95
C LEU A 158 -7.16 -14.21 -9.51
N PRO A 159 -7.80 -15.39 -9.43
CA PRO A 159 -7.17 -16.60 -8.85
C PRO A 159 -5.90 -17.06 -9.60
N ASP A 160 -5.83 -16.80 -10.91
CA ASP A 160 -4.71 -17.21 -11.77
C ASP A 160 -3.62 -16.14 -11.92
N THR A 161 -3.82 -14.94 -11.35
CA THR A 161 -2.90 -13.81 -11.47
C THR A 161 -1.83 -13.87 -10.40
N LYS A 162 -0.58 -13.75 -10.79
CA LYS A 162 0.54 -13.58 -9.86
C LYS A 162 0.60 -12.13 -9.35
N VAL A 163 1.16 -11.93 -8.17
CA VAL A 163 1.39 -10.62 -7.58
C VAL A 163 2.87 -10.45 -7.27
N LEU A 164 3.49 -9.42 -7.81
CA LEU A 164 4.79 -8.92 -7.36
C LEU A 164 4.53 -7.80 -6.34
N LEU A 165 4.59 -8.14 -5.07
CA LEU A 165 4.50 -7.20 -3.96
C LEU A 165 5.86 -6.54 -3.78
N LEU A 166 5.91 -5.22 -3.96
CA LEU A 166 7.12 -4.45 -3.69
C LEU A 166 7.11 -3.93 -2.26
N GLY A 167 8.29 -3.90 -1.65
CA GLY A 167 8.51 -3.12 -0.44
C GLY A 167 8.19 -1.64 -0.69
N ILE A 168 7.62 -0.97 0.31
CA ILE A 168 7.36 0.47 0.28
C ILE A 168 8.71 1.18 0.17
N PHE A 169 8.84 2.08 -0.80
CA PHE A 169 10.12 2.77 -1.05
C PHE A 169 10.52 3.66 0.12
N PRO A 170 11.84 3.90 0.28
CA PRO A 170 12.33 4.80 1.31
C PRO A 170 11.79 6.22 1.09
N ARG A 171 11.58 6.93 2.19
CA ARG A 171 11.21 8.34 2.22
C ARG A 171 11.99 9.07 3.32
N GLY A 172 11.97 10.40 3.30
CA GLY A 172 12.78 11.20 4.22
C GLY A 172 14.27 11.17 3.87
N ALA A 173 15.07 12.05 4.46
CA ALA A 173 16.47 12.23 4.07
C ALA A 173 17.38 11.09 4.54
N THR A 174 17.17 10.57 5.74
CA THR A 174 18.07 9.61 6.40
C THR A 174 17.30 8.42 6.96
N LYS A 175 18.03 7.39 7.39
CA LYS A 175 17.47 6.22 8.06
C LYS A 175 16.76 6.53 9.39
N ASP A 176 17.05 7.68 9.98
CA ASP A 176 16.49 8.10 11.26
C ASP A 176 15.14 8.83 11.11
N ASP A 177 14.68 9.06 9.88
CA ASP A 177 13.33 9.59 9.61
C ASP A 177 12.26 8.60 10.11
N ALA A 178 11.40 9.06 11.00
CA ALA A 178 10.38 8.22 11.63
C ALA A 178 9.42 7.56 10.63
N MET A 179 9.07 8.26 9.54
CA MET A 179 8.20 7.70 8.51
C MET A 179 8.93 6.62 7.71
N ARG A 180 10.25 6.80 7.47
CA ARG A 180 11.07 5.75 6.85
C ARG A 180 11.13 4.51 7.74
N GLN A 181 11.38 4.68 9.03
CA GLN A 181 11.43 3.58 9.99
C GLN A 181 10.10 2.81 10.03
N GLN A 182 8.96 3.51 9.98
CA GLN A 182 7.66 2.86 9.92
C GLN A 182 7.47 2.09 8.60
N ASN A 183 7.89 2.64 7.45
CA ASN A 183 7.84 1.92 6.18
C ASN A 183 8.73 0.66 6.22
N VAL A 184 9.93 0.74 6.80
CA VAL A 184 10.81 -0.43 6.99
C VAL A 184 10.15 -1.48 7.89
N ALA A 185 9.54 -1.07 9.00
CA ALA A 185 8.80 -1.98 9.87
C ALA A 185 7.64 -2.67 9.13
N THR A 186 6.89 -1.92 8.30
CA THR A 186 5.84 -2.48 7.44
C THR A 186 6.43 -3.47 6.44
N ASN A 187 7.55 -3.14 5.78
CA ASN A 187 8.22 -4.01 4.81
C ASN A 187 8.67 -5.33 5.42
N ASN A 188 9.18 -5.31 6.66
CA ASN A 188 9.55 -6.52 7.40
C ASN A 188 8.35 -7.46 7.59
N ILE A 189 7.15 -6.92 7.82
CA ILE A 189 5.93 -7.73 7.98
C ILE A 189 5.44 -8.25 6.63
N ILE A 190 5.30 -7.37 5.62
CA ILE A 190 4.73 -7.74 4.33
C ILE A 190 5.62 -8.67 3.51
N SER A 191 6.94 -8.69 3.77
CA SER A 191 7.84 -9.67 3.16
C SER A 191 7.44 -11.11 3.46
N GLY A 192 6.87 -11.35 4.64
CA GLY A 192 6.34 -12.66 5.03
C GLY A 192 5.04 -13.08 4.35
N PHE A 193 4.44 -12.24 3.48
CA PHE A 193 3.24 -12.59 2.71
C PHE A 193 3.55 -13.30 1.40
N ALA A 194 4.82 -13.36 1.02
CA ALA A 194 5.26 -14.11 -0.14
C ALA A 194 5.11 -15.62 0.09
N ASP A 195 4.44 -16.31 -0.85
CA ASP A 195 4.29 -17.77 -0.86
C ASP A 195 5.17 -18.44 -1.91
N GLY A 196 5.88 -17.65 -2.71
CA GLY A 196 6.75 -18.14 -3.80
C GLY A 196 6.02 -18.72 -5.01
N GLN A 197 4.71 -18.84 -4.95
CA GLN A 197 3.85 -19.35 -6.03
C GLN A 197 3.03 -18.24 -6.69
N ARG A 198 2.15 -17.63 -5.93
CA ARG A 198 1.25 -16.59 -6.39
C ARG A 198 1.72 -15.19 -5.97
N VAL A 199 2.17 -15.05 -4.75
CA VAL A 199 2.71 -13.78 -4.22
C VAL A 199 4.23 -13.87 -4.12
N HIS A 200 4.90 -12.97 -4.83
CA HIS A 200 6.34 -12.79 -4.80
C HIS A 200 6.65 -11.44 -4.17
N TYR A 201 7.63 -11.39 -3.28
CA TYR A 201 8.05 -10.13 -2.65
C TYR A 201 9.42 -9.69 -3.18
N MET A 202 9.57 -8.38 -3.36
CA MET A 202 10.83 -7.77 -3.74
C MET A 202 10.98 -6.40 -3.10
N ASP A 203 12.03 -6.20 -2.33
CA ASP A 203 12.41 -4.88 -1.81
C ASP A 203 13.54 -4.31 -2.65
N ILE A 204 13.25 -3.24 -3.36
CA ILE A 204 14.22 -2.51 -4.18
C ILE A 204 14.61 -1.17 -3.56
N GLY A 205 14.23 -0.90 -2.32
CA GLY A 205 14.44 0.38 -1.65
C GLY A 205 15.90 0.82 -1.63
N ASN A 206 16.82 -0.13 -1.44
CA ASN A 206 18.26 0.15 -1.43
C ASN A 206 18.80 0.67 -2.78
N THR A 207 18.09 0.38 -3.90
CA THR A 207 18.46 0.90 -5.23
C THR A 207 18.48 2.44 -5.26
N PHE A 208 17.66 3.09 -4.43
CA PHE A 208 17.51 4.54 -4.40
C PHE A 208 18.39 5.24 -3.37
N LEU A 209 19.09 4.49 -2.52
CA LEU A 209 19.86 5.02 -1.41
C LEU A 209 21.36 5.10 -1.74
N GLN A 210 22.04 6.05 -1.11
CA GLN A 210 23.49 6.10 -1.06
C GLN A 210 24.03 5.01 -0.10
N PRO A 211 25.32 4.66 -0.16
CA PRO A 211 25.93 3.66 0.72
C PRO A 211 25.78 3.95 2.22
N ASP A 212 25.64 5.22 2.61
CA ASP A 212 25.41 5.65 3.99
C ASP A 212 23.93 5.59 4.41
N GLY A 213 23.04 5.17 3.48
CA GLY A 213 21.59 5.10 3.69
C GLY A 213 20.85 6.42 3.49
N THR A 214 21.50 7.48 3.03
CA THR A 214 20.83 8.74 2.69
C THR A 214 20.04 8.61 1.38
N LEU A 215 18.93 9.35 1.28
CA LEU A 215 18.11 9.43 0.06
C LEU A 215 18.47 10.70 -0.71
N PRO A 216 19.10 10.58 -1.89
CA PRO A 216 19.53 11.73 -2.66
C PRO A 216 18.35 12.42 -3.35
N LYS A 217 18.31 13.77 -3.29
CA LYS A 217 17.32 14.58 -4.00
C LYS A 217 17.44 14.49 -5.51
N GLU A 218 18.58 14.06 -6.02
CA GLU A 218 18.84 13.76 -7.44
C GLU A 218 18.04 12.56 -7.94
N ILE A 219 17.42 11.79 -7.04
CA ILE A 219 16.55 10.64 -7.35
C ILE A 219 15.11 10.91 -6.90
N MET A 220 14.94 11.44 -5.68
CA MET A 220 13.64 11.84 -5.12
C MET A 220 13.72 13.30 -4.63
N PRO A 221 13.38 14.28 -5.48
CA PRO A 221 13.57 15.71 -5.17
C PRO A 221 12.87 16.20 -3.91
N ASP A 222 11.72 15.62 -3.61
CA ASP A 222 10.93 15.89 -2.39
C ASP A 222 11.10 14.81 -1.31
N LEU A 223 12.10 13.94 -1.48
CA LEU A 223 12.40 12.81 -0.59
C LEU A 223 11.24 11.78 -0.48
N LEU A 224 10.42 11.68 -1.51
CA LEU A 224 9.29 10.74 -1.60
C LEU A 224 9.02 10.27 -3.04
N HIS A 225 8.93 11.18 -4.00
CA HIS A 225 8.55 10.88 -5.37
C HIS A 225 9.77 10.80 -6.28
N LEU A 226 9.81 9.77 -7.12
CA LEU A 226 10.87 9.55 -8.09
C LEU A 226 10.85 10.60 -9.21
N ASN A 227 12.02 11.05 -9.63
CA ASN A 227 12.19 11.71 -10.91
C ASN A 227 12.39 10.68 -12.04
N ALA A 228 12.64 11.14 -13.28
CA ALA A 228 12.81 10.25 -14.44
C ALA A 228 13.89 9.19 -14.21
N LYS A 229 15.06 9.58 -13.68
CA LYS A 229 16.16 8.66 -13.35
C LYS A 229 15.73 7.60 -12.31
N GLY A 230 14.96 8.00 -11.30
CA GLY A 230 14.42 7.07 -10.30
C GLY A 230 13.49 6.03 -10.93
N TYR A 231 12.67 6.41 -11.91
CA TYR A 231 11.81 5.46 -12.64
C TYR A 231 12.61 4.52 -13.53
N GLU A 232 13.71 4.96 -14.16
CA GLU A 232 14.63 4.07 -14.86
C GLU A 232 15.27 3.05 -13.91
N MET A 233 15.71 3.50 -12.74
CA MET A 233 16.26 2.62 -11.70
C MET A 233 15.23 1.60 -11.22
N TRP A 234 13.97 2.01 -11.00
CA TRP A 234 12.88 1.09 -10.67
C TRP A 234 12.67 0.06 -11.79
N THR A 235 12.58 0.52 -13.04
CA THR A 235 12.45 -0.37 -14.20
C THR A 235 13.54 -1.44 -14.20
N ASN A 236 14.80 -1.02 -14.13
CA ASN A 236 15.95 -1.92 -14.19
C ASN A 236 15.96 -2.95 -13.05
N ALA A 237 15.48 -2.52 -11.87
CA ALA A 237 15.43 -3.39 -10.69
C ALA A 237 14.40 -4.52 -10.81
N ILE A 238 13.26 -4.30 -11.48
CA ILE A 238 12.17 -5.30 -11.50
C ILE A 238 11.91 -5.94 -12.86
N GLU A 239 12.44 -5.38 -13.97
CA GLU A 239 12.12 -5.84 -15.34
C GLU A 239 12.33 -7.35 -15.53
N GLY A 240 13.45 -7.87 -15.04
CA GLY A 240 13.76 -9.29 -15.13
C GLY A 240 12.72 -10.16 -14.41
N LYS A 241 12.34 -9.75 -13.19
CA LYS A 241 11.34 -10.49 -12.39
C LYS A 241 9.94 -10.38 -12.98
N VAL A 242 9.55 -9.22 -13.48
CA VAL A 242 8.26 -9.03 -14.18
C VAL A 242 8.18 -9.95 -15.39
N LYS A 243 9.21 -9.98 -16.25
CA LYS A 243 9.25 -10.87 -17.41
C LYS A 243 9.23 -12.36 -17.06
N GLU A 244 9.88 -12.73 -15.96
CA GLU A 244 9.84 -14.10 -15.41
C GLU A 244 8.41 -14.48 -15.00
N LEU A 245 7.74 -13.62 -14.22
CA LEU A 245 6.42 -13.91 -13.65
C LEU A 245 5.29 -13.86 -14.68
N MET A 246 5.49 -13.17 -15.80
CA MET A 246 4.53 -13.10 -16.91
C MET A 246 4.61 -14.30 -17.88
N LYS A 247 5.58 -15.18 -17.74
CA LYS A 247 5.64 -16.44 -18.49
C LYS A 247 4.59 -17.43 -17.99
#